data_2aeea2d369af68157219b85b8649f3cb
#
_entry.id   2aeea2d369af68157219b85b8649f3cb
#
_cell.length_a   1.000
_cell.length_b   1.000
_cell.length_c   1.000
_cell.angle_alpha   90.00
_cell.angle_beta   90.00
_cell.angle_gamma   90.00
#
_symmetry.space_group_name_H-M   'P 1'
#
loop_
_entity.id
_entity.type
_entity.pdbx_description
1 polymer ?
#
loop_
_entity_poly.entity_id
_entity_poly.type
_entity_poly.pdbx_seq_one_letter_code
_entity_poly.pdbx_strand_id
1 'polypeptide(L)'
;DLRIVGEDKAFVVTLASGDELSITRQMTPCAKNKGWLQPLVPEPGIVPVTEIEVLNAINDATFILVDMRTEDWFLDATIPGAVNIPYTEVAMRMDELGCNKGASGWDCAGAMNVMGFCNGPVCPQSPTAMRAMIRDGFPADKIYYYRGGMLDWDALGLTTVEGEF
;
A
#
# COMPACT_ATOMS: atom_id res chain seq x y z
N ASP A 1 -2.88 -17.55 -17.28
CA ASP A 1 -2.02 -16.44 -16.86
C ASP A 1 -2.74 -15.49 -15.89
N LEU A 2 -1.95 -14.85 -15.04
CA LEU A 2 -2.44 -13.85 -14.11
C LEU A 2 -2.68 -12.51 -14.82
N ARG A 3 -3.57 -11.68 -14.26
CA ARG A 3 -3.82 -10.31 -14.73
C ARG A 3 -2.56 -9.45 -14.62
N ILE A 4 -2.29 -8.63 -15.61
CA ILE A 4 -1.17 -7.67 -15.62
C ILE A 4 -1.68 -6.30 -15.24
N VAL A 5 -2.61 -5.74 -16.02
CA VAL A 5 -3.26 -4.45 -15.73
C VAL A 5 -4.77 -4.64 -15.90
N GLY A 6 -5.54 -4.35 -14.86
CA GLY A 6 -6.97 -4.61 -14.86
C GLY A 6 -7.26 -6.09 -15.17
N GLU A 7 -8.07 -6.37 -16.17
CA GLU A 7 -8.41 -7.73 -16.60
C GLU A 7 -7.45 -8.31 -17.65
N ASP A 8 -6.50 -7.52 -18.15
CA ASP A 8 -5.58 -7.94 -19.20
C ASP A 8 -4.61 -9.01 -18.68
N LYS A 9 -4.45 -10.08 -19.45
CA LYS A 9 -3.56 -11.20 -19.13
C LYS A 9 -2.24 -11.16 -19.90
N ALA A 10 -2.14 -10.26 -20.86
CA ALA A 10 -0.94 -10.06 -21.67
C ALA A 10 -0.75 -8.56 -21.98
N PHE A 11 0.51 -8.17 -22.11
CA PHE A 11 0.91 -6.86 -22.59
C PHE A 11 1.77 -7.07 -23.84
N VAL A 12 1.33 -6.54 -24.99
CA VAL A 12 2.02 -6.72 -26.27
C VAL A 12 3.00 -5.56 -26.49
N VAL A 13 4.23 -5.88 -26.84
CA VAL A 13 5.29 -4.94 -27.17
C VAL A 13 5.74 -5.19 -28.60
N THR A 14 5.80 -4.14 -29.43
CA THR A 14 6.43 -4.19 -30.74
C THR A 14 7.92 -3.89 -30.60
N LEU A 15 8.77 -4.83 -30.96
CA LEU A 15 10.22 -4.68 -30.93
C LEU A 15 10.73 -3.79 -32.07
N ALA A 16 11.97 -3.33 -31.96
CA ALA A 16 12.61 -2.53 -33.03
C ALA A 16 12.73 -3.28 -34.36
N SER A 17 12.72 -4.61 -34.33
CA SER A 17 12.66 -5.49 -35.52
C SER A 17 11.31 -5.46 -36.23
N GLY A 18 10.25 -4.95 -35.57
CA GLY A 18 8.86 -5.02 -36.02
C GLY A 18 8.11 -6.26 -35.52
N ASP A 19 8.78 -7.18 -34.83
CA ASP A 19 8.15 -8.35 -34.23
C ASP A 19 7.35 -8.00 -32.98
N GLU A 20 6.28 -8.74 -32.70
CA GLU A 20 5.51 -8.59 -31.48
C GLU A 20 5.96 -9.57 -30.40
N LEU A 21 6.14 -9.08 -29.19
CA LEU A 21 6.42 -9.87 -28.00
C LEU A 21 5.28 -9.70 -27.00
N SER A 22 4.77 -10.82 -26.52
CA SER A 22 3.74 -10.83 -25.48
C SER A 22 4.36 -11.05 -24.09
N ILE A 23 4.18 -10.07 -23.21
CA ILE A 23 4.55 -10.19 -21.79
C ILE A 23 3.33 -10.73 -21.04
N THR A 24 3.50 -11.84 -20.35
CA THR A 24 2.48 -12.44 -19.50
C THR A 24 2.98 -12.53 -18.06
N ARG A 25 2.07 -12.83 -17.13
CA ARG A 25 2.40 -13.03 -15.72
C ARG A 25 1.93 -14.41 -15.26
N GLN A 26 2.82 -15.15 -14.64
CA GLN A 26 2.54 -16.48 -14.13
C GLN A 26 2.60 -16.51 -12.60
N MET A 27 1.91 -17.47 -11.99
CA MET A 27 2.06 -17.77 -10.58
C MET A 27 3.47 -18.31 -10.32
N THR A 28 4.16 -17.67 -9.39
CA THR A 28 5.49 -18.11 -8.94
C THR A 28 5.50 -18.15 -7.40
N PRO A 29 6.52 -18.72 -6.76
CA PRO A 29 6.66 -18.66 -5.30
C PRO A 29 6.59 -17.24 -4.72
N CYS A 30 7.02 -16.23 -5.48
CA CYS A 30 6.98 -14.83 -5.11
C CYS A 30 5.68 -14.13 -5.52
N ALA A 31 4.96 -14.62 -6.52
CA ALA A 31 3.71 -14.03 -7.01
C ALA A 31 2.49 -14.61 -6.29
N LYS A 32 2.44 -14.50 -4.97
CA LYS A 32 1.40 -15.11 -4.12
C LYS A 32 0.00 -14.50 -4.33
N ASN A 33 -0.10 -13.26 -4.81
CA ASN A 33 -1.35 -12.55 -5.01
C ASN A 33 -1.82 -12.60 -6.46
N LYS A 34 -3.12 -12.88 -6.65
CA LYS A 34 -3.76 -12.95 -7.98
C LYS A 34 -4.25 -11.58 -8.51
N GLY A 35 -4.02 -10.51 -7.77
CA GLY A 35 -4.38 -9.16 -8.19
C GLY A 35 -3.65 -8.71 -9.47
N TRP A 36 -3.82 -7.50 -9.87
CA TRP A 36 -3.11 -6.88 -11.00
C TRP A 36 -2.09 -5.86 -10.49
N LEU A 37 -1.11 -5.52 -11.33
CA LEU A 37 -0.08 -4.55 -10.96
C LEU A 37 -0.72 -3.24 -10.51
N GLN A 38 -0.35 -2.79 -9.31
CA GLN A 38 -0.78 -1.51 -8.78
C GLN A 38 0.15 -0.40 -9.29
N PRO A 39 -0.39 0.78 -9.61
CA PRO A 39 0.46 1.92 -9.95
C PRO A 39 1.34 2.30 -8.76
N LEU A 40 2.54 2.80 -9.05
CA LEU A 40 3.45 3.26 -8.01
C LEU A 40 2.91 4.50 -7.28
N VAL A 41 2.18 5.34 -8.01
CA VAL A 41 1.46 6.51 -7.48
C VAL A 41 -0.03 6.30 -7.78
N PRO A 42 -0.81 5.76 -6.83
CA PRO A 42 -2.22 5.44 -7.03
C PRO A 42 -3.11 6.67 -7.28
N GLU A 43 -2.76 7.80 -6.67
CA GLU A 43 -3.40 9.11 -6.84
C GLU A 43 -2.33 10.21 -6.85
N PRO A 44 -2.54 11.30 -7.58
CA PRO A 44 -1.60 12.43 -7.60
C PRO A 44 -1.33 12.97 -6.19
N GLY A 45 -0.06 13.19 -5.88
CA GLY A 45 0.40 13.69 -4.60
C GLY A 45 0.88 12.62 -3.62
N ILE A 46 0.48 11.36 -3.78
CA ILE A 46 1.01 10.26 -2.99
C ILE A 46 2.51 10.08 -3.27
N VAL A 47 3.30 9.91 -2.21
CA VAL A 47 4.76 9.75 -2.28
C VAL A 47 5.10 8.26 -2.31
N PRO A 48 5.65 7.73 -3.42
CA PRO A 48 6.09 6.34 -3.47
C PRO A 48 7.39 6.18 -2.68
N VAL A 49 7.49 5.07 -1.93
CA VAL A 49 8.65 4.77 -1.07
C VAL A 49 9.06 3.31 -1.20
N THR A 50 10.27 3.03 -0.72
CA THR A 50 10.84 1.70 -0.59
C THR A 50 11.20 1.39 0.87
N GLU A 51 11.95 0.33 1.12
CA GLU A 51 12.25 -0.18 2.46
C GLU A 51 13.04 0.80 3.31
N ILE A 52 13.93 1.59 2.71
CA ILE A 52 14.76 2.55 3.45
C ILE A 52 13.90 3.65 4.09
N GLU A 53 12.92 4.17 3.36
CA GLU A 53 11.99 5.17 3.89
C GLU A 53 11.09 4.57 4.97
N VAL A 54 10.65 3.31 4.80
CA VAL A 54 9.88 2.59 5.85
C VAL A 54 10.70 2.44 7.12
N LEU A 55 11.95 1.98 7.01
CA LEU A 55 12.86 1.82 8.16
C LEU A 55 13.09 3.16 8.88
N ASN A 56 13.24 4.25 8.14
CA ASN A 56 13.39 5.57 8.73
C ASN A 56 12.10 6.04 9.43
N ALA A 57 10.94 5.76 8.84
CA ALA A 57 9.64 6.17 9.38
C ALA A 57 9.31 5.47 10.71
N ILE A 58 9.75 4.23 10.93
CA ILE A 58 9.51 3.49 12.20
C ILE A 58 10.03 4.28 13.42
N ASN A 59 11.12 5.01 13.27
CA ASN A 59 11.75 5.79 14.36
C ASN A 59 11.39 7.28 14.32
N ASP A 60 10.54 7.71 13.41
CA ASP A 60 10.15 9.12 13.24
C ASP A 60 8.73 9.34 13.79
N ALA A 61 8.64 10.09 14.90
CA ALA A 61 7.37 10.39 15.56
C ALA A 61 6.38 11.22 14.71
N THR A 62 6.81 11.75 13.57
CA THR A 62 5.91 12.45 12.62
C THR A 62 5.22 11.49 11.66
N PHE A 63 5.62 10.22 11.65
CA PHE A 63 5.03 9.15 10.85
C PHE A 63 4.22 8.18 11.69
N ILE A 64 3.19 7.62 11.06
CA ILE A 64 2.51 6.41 11.51
C ILE A 64 2.61 5.37 10.41
N LEU A 65 3.12 4.19 10.74
CA LEU A 65 3.20 3.04 9.83
C LEU A 65 1.91 2.24 9.93
N VAL A 66 1.18 2.13 8.82
CA VAL A 66 -0.16 1.52 8.78
C VAL A 66 -0.17 0.30 7.88
N ASP A 67 -0.41 -0.84 8.48
CA ASP A 67 -0.78 -2.06 7.76
C ASP A 67 -2.27 -1.98 7.37
N MET A 68 -2.54 -1.82 6.08
CA MET A 68 -3.89 -1.64 5.54
C MET A 68 -4.55 -2.96 5.12
N ARG A 69 -3.95 -4.09 5.48
CA ARG A 69 -4.52 -5.41 5.27
C ARG A 69 -5.64 -5.70 6.27
N THR A 70 -6.39 -6.77 6.00
CA THR A 70 -7.34 -7.31 6.99
C THR A 70 -6.61 -7.80 8.25
N GLU A 71 -7.33 -7.83 9.36
CA GLU A 71 -6.78 -8.21 10.69
C GLU A 71 -6.05 -9.55 10.70
N ASP A 72 -6.60 -10.56 10.01
CA ASP A 72 -5.98 -11.89 9.95
C ASP A 72 -4.55 -11.85 9.40
N TRP A 73 -4.31 -11.03 8.37
CA TRP A 73 -2.97 -10.84 7.81
C TRP A 73 -2.03 -10.10 8.76
N PHE A 74 -2.55 -9.09 9.45
CA PHE A 74 -1.78 -8.31 10.41
C PHE A 74 -1.37 -9.17 11.61
N LEU A 75 -2.29 -9.95 12.17
CA LEU A 75 -2.03 -10.82 13.32
C LEU A 75 -1.02 -11.93 12.98
N ASP A 76 -1.07 -12.48 11.75
CA ASP A 76 -0.13 -13.51 11.30
C ASP A 76 1.30 -12.98 11.21
N ALA A 77 1.51 -11.87 10.51
CA ALA A 77 2.81 -11.21 10.41
C ALA A 77 2.68 -9.79 9.87
N THR A 78 3.43 -8.85 10.44
CA THR A 78 3.49 -7.45 9.99
C THR A 78 4.89 -6.85 10.12
N ILE A 79 5.08 -5.64 9.60
CA ILE A 79 6.31 -4.87 9.79
C ILE A 79 6.34 -4.37 11.24
N PRO A 80 7.47 -4.52 11.98
CA PRO A 80 7.60 -4.03 13.35
C PRO A 80 7.23 -2.54 13.46
N GLY A 81 6.40 -2.21 14.45
CA GLY A 81 5.93 -0.84 14.67
C GLY A 81 4.70 -0.43 13.86
N ALA A 82 4.19 -1.29 12.98
CA ALA A 82 2.96 -1.03 12.26
C ALA A 82 1.73 -1.17 13.17
N VAL A 83 0.75 -0.29 12.96
CA VAL A 83 -0.62 -0.44 13.48
C VAL A 83 -1.52 -0.97 12.37
N ASN A 84 -2.58 -1.69 12.72
CA ASN A 84 -3.54 -2.15 11.73
C ASN A 84 -4.74 -1.21 11.64
N ILE A 85 -4.95 -0.66 10.46
CA ILE A 85 -6.21 -0.01 10.08
C ILE A 85 -6.62 -0.60 8.74
N PRO A 86 -7.55 -1.57 8.73
CA PRO A 86 -7.97 -2.24 7.52
C PRO A 86 -8.44 -1.28 6.42
N TYR A 87 -8.14 -1.59 5.17
CA TYR A 87 -8.46 -0.74 4.02
C TYR A 87 -9.95 -0.39 3.90
N THR A 88 -10.82 -1.20 4.50
CA THR A 88 -12.26 -0.96 4.57
C THR A 88 -12.67 0.06 5.62
N GLU A 89 -11.78 0.36 6.58
CA GLU A 89 -12.08 1.16 7.77
C GLU A 89 -11.31 2.48 7.83
N VAL A 90 -10.19 2.60 7.16
CA VAL A 90 -9.27 3.73 7.32
C VAL A 90 -9.94 5.09 7.14
N ALA A 91 -10.86 5.23 6.18
CA ALA A 91 -11.58 6.48 5.95
C ALA A 91 -12.56 6.84 7.08
N MET A 92 -12.94 5.88 7.92
CA MET A 92 -13.79 6.09 9.09
C MET A 92 -12.98 6.29 10.38
N ARG A 93 -11.70 5.94 10.36
CA ARG A 93 -10.77 5.95 11.50
C ARG A 93 -9.62 6.94 11.30
N MET A 94 -9.83 8.03 10.55
CA MET A 94 -8.79 9.03 10.29
C MET A 94 -8.43 9.87 11.53
N ASP A 95 -9.21 9.81 12.59
CA ASP A 95 -8.85 10.35 13.91
C ASP A 95 -7.59 9.68 14.48
N GLU A 96 -7.38 8.40 14.22
CA GLU A 96 -6.16 7.68 14.59
C GLU A 96 -4.92 8.15 13.80
N LEU A 97 -5.15 8.84 12.68
CA LEU A 97 -4.13 9.44 11.84
C LEU A 97 -3.89 10.92 12.14
N GLY A 98 -4.52 11.44 13.20
CA GLY A 98 -4.40 12.84 13.63
C GLY A 98 -5.37 13.81 12.97
N CYS A 99 -6.42 13.34 12.29
CA CYS A 99 -7.52 14.17 11.82
C CYS A 99 -8.53 14.41 12.92
N ASN A 100 -9.23 15.55 12.84
CA ASN A 100 -10.34 15.87 13.74
C ASN A 100 -11.67 15.70 13.01
N LYS A 101 -12.63 15.01 13.62
CA LYS A 101 -13.95 14.84 13.06
C LYS A 101 -14.81 16.07 13.34
N GLY A 102 -15.16 16.81 12.31
CA GLY A 102 -16.03 17.98 12.38
C GLY A 102 -17.45 17.71 11.90
N ALA A 103 -18.31 18.72 11.98
CA ALA A 103 -19.70 18.62 11.53
C ALA A 103 -19.85 18.43 10.01
N SER A 104 -18.85 18.87 9.22
CA SER A 104 -18.83 18.80 7.75
C SER A 104 -17.86 17.75 7.19
N GLY A 105 -17.30 16.88 8.02
CA GLY A 105 -16.32 15.86 7.62
C GLY A 105 -15.03 15.95 8.45
N TRP A 106 -13.94 15.45 7.87
CA TRP A 106 -12.65 15.41 8.53
C TRP A 106 -11.85 16.71 8.32
N ASP A 107 -11.23 17.21 9.39
CA ASP A 107 -10.16 18.20 9.33
C ASP A 107 -8.82 17.50 9.57
N CYS A 108 -8.04 17.39 8.53
CA CYS A 108 -6.75 16.69 8.53
C CYS A 108 -5.53 17.64 8.44
N ALA A 109 -5.71 18.93 8.73
CA ALA A 109 -4.61 19.91 8.70
C ALA A 109 -3.45 19.52 9.64
N GLY A 110 -3.77 18.93 10.80
CA GLY A 110 -2.81 18.42 11.78
C GLY A 110 -2.44 16.96 11.63
N ALA A 111 -2.85 16.30 10.55
CA ALA A 111 -2.62 14.87 10.37
C ALA A 111 -1.13 14.50 10.34
N MET A 112 -0.82 13.30 10.81
CA MET A 112 0.50 12.67 10.70
C MET A 112 0.80 12.30 9.23
N ASN A 113 2.08 12.08 8.93
CA ASN A 113 2.45 11.40 7.70
C ASN A 113 2.10 9.92 7.82
N VAL A 114 1.40 9.37 6.85
CA VAL A 114 0.96 7.98 6.85
C VAL A 114 1.82 7.17 5.89
N MET A 115 2.58 6.21 6.44
CA MET A 115 3.31 5.21 5.68
C MET A 115 2.44 3.96 5.53
N GLY A 116 1.80 3.78 4.39
CA GLY A 116 0.82 2.71 4.17
C GLY A 116 1.34 1.58 3.29
N PHE A 117 0.99 0.34 3.64
CA PHE A 117 1.34 -0.86 2.88
C PHE A 117 0.26 -1.94 2.95
N CYS A 118 0.38 -2.93 2.08
CA CYS A 118 -0.40 -4.17 2.14
C CYS A 118 0.47 -5.37 1.71
N ASN A 119 -0.10 -6.38 1.04
CA ASN A 119 0.62 -7.62 0.75
C ASN A 119 1.74 -7.48 -0.30
N GLY A 120 1.68 -6.51 -1.20
CA GLY A 120 2.71 -6.35 -2.21
C GLY A 120 2.25 -5.66 -3.49
N PRO A 121 3.06 -5.69 -4.57
CA PRO A 121 2.86 -4.88 -5.78
C PRO A 121 1.55 -5.13 -6.54
N VAL A 122 0.88 -6.24 -6.27
CA VAL A 122 -0.38 -6.62 -6.93
C VAL A 122 -1.58 -6.58 -5.98
N CYS A 123 -1.39 -6.13 -4.75
CA CYS A 123 -2.45 -6.03 -3.75
C CYS A 123 -3.17 -4.68 -3.86
N PRO A 124 -4.49 -4.64 -4.05
CA PRO A 124 -5.23 -3.40 -4.19
C PRO A 124 -5.66 -2.76 -2.86
N GLN A 125 -5.41 -3.39 -1.72
CA GLN A 125 -5.94 -2.95 -0.42
C GLN A 125 -5.43 -1.55 -0.05
N SER A 126 -4.11 -1.33 -0.01
CA SER A 126 -3.57 0.00 0.32
C SER A 126 -3.97 1.07 -0.70
N PRO A 127 -3.90 0.86 -2.03
CA PRO A 127 -4.39 1.86 -2.98
C PRO A 127 -5.86 2.21 -2.81
N THR A 128 -6.71 1.23 -2.46
CA THR A 128 -8.13 1.45 -2.17
C THR A 128 -8.31 2.32 -0.92
N ALA A 129 -7.58 2.00 0.16
CA ALA A 129 -7.55 2.77 1.38
C ALA A 129 -7.13 4.23 1.14
N MET A 130 -6.03 4.43 0.43
CA MET A 130 -5.46 5.75 0.15
C MET A 130 -6.40 6.62 -0.67
N ARG A 131 -7.08 6.05 -1.68
CA ARG A 131 -8.12 6.77 -2.44
C ARG A 131 -9.30 7.18 -1.56
N ALA A 132 -9.73 6.30 -0.65
CA ALA A 132 -10.80 6.61 0.28
C ALA A 132 -10.39 7.72 1.26
N MET A 133 -9.16 7.69 1.79
CA MET A 133 -8.64 8.76 2.65
C MET A 133 -8.65 10.11 1.94
N ILE A 134 -8.11 10.18 0.71
CA ILE A 134 -8.07 11.43 -0.09
C ILE A 134 -9.48 11.94 -0.40
N ARG A 135 -10.38 11.05 -0.82
CA ARG A 135 -11.79 11.40 -1.08
C ARG A 135 -12.43 12.05 0.14
N ASP A 136 -12.10 11.59 1.34
CA ASP A 136 -12.69 12.04 2.59
C ASP A 136 -11.87 13.16 3.29
N GLY A 137 -10.86 13.73 2.59
CA GLY A 137 -10.18 14.97 2.98
C GLY A 137 -8.76 14.82 3.52
N PHE A 138 -8.17 13.61 3.49
CA PHE A 138 -6.78 13.44 3.91
C PHE A 138 -5.82 14.01 2.84
N PRO A 139 -4.78 14.79 3.23
CA PRO A 139 -3.82 15.36 2.29
C PRO A 139 -3.01 14.27 1.58
N ALA A 140 -3.03 14.27 0.24
CA ALA A 140 -2.33 13.25 -0.55
C ALA A 140 -0.80 13.28 -0.35
N ASP A 141 -0.22 14.46 -0.13
CA ASP A 141 1.21 14.68 0.10
C ASP A 141 1.70 14.22 1.50
N LYS A 142 0.78 13.84 2.37
CA LYS A 142 1.06 13.16 3.64
C LYS A 142 0.89 11.64 3.59
N ILE A 143 0.58 11.08 2.42
CA ILE A 143 0.47 9.65 2.20
C ILE A 143 1.73 9.15 1.49
N TYR A 144 2.42 8.22 2.14
CA TYR A 144 3.63 7.55 1.66
C TYR A 144 3.26 6.10 1.37
N TYR A 145 3.42 5.67 0.13
CA TYR A 145 2.98 4.34 -0.32
C TYR A 145 4.15 3.38 -0.49
N TYR A 146 4.24 2.40 0.40
CA TYR A 146 5.14 1.27 0.26
C TYR A 146 4.46 0.16 -0.55
N ARG A 147 4.55 0.26 -1.91
CA ARG A 147 3.91 -0.70 -2.82
C ARG A 147 4.46 -2.11 -2.66
N GLY A 148 5.75 -2.24 -2.33
CA GLY A 148 6.42 -3.53 -2.14
C GLY A 148 5.75 -4.39 -1.08
N GLY A 149 5.31 -3.78 0.01
CA GLY A 149 4.54 -4.42 1.07
C GLY A 149 5.25 -5.61 1.70
N MET A 150 4.48 -6.51 2.29
CA MET A 150 5.03 -7.70 2.95
C MET A 150 5.81 -8.60 2.01
N LEU A 151 5.45 -8.67 0.73
CA LEU A 151 6.13 -9.52 -0.24
C LEU A 151 7.59 -9.11 -0.45
N ASP A 152 7.85 -7.82 -0.66
CA ASP A 152 9.22 -7.31 -0.84
C ASP A 152 9.98 -7.32 0.50
N TRP A 153 9.30 -7.00 1.61
CA TRP A 153 9.87 -7.07 2.95
C TRP A 153 10.40 -8.46 3.28
N ASP A 154 9.59 -9.50 3.03
CA ASP A 154 9.96 -10.91 3.23
C ASP A 154 11.06 -11.36 2.27
N ALA A 155 11.00 -10.92 1.00
CA ALA A 155 12.01 -11.27 -0.01
C ALA A 155 13.41 -10.76 0.33
N LEU A 156 13.49 -9.65 1.07
CA LEU A 156 14.73 -9.07 1.59
C LEU A 156 15.17 -9.68 2.92
N GLY A 157 14.38 -10.58 3.49
CA GLY A 157 14.67 -11.22 4.78
C GLY A 157 14.60 -10.25 5.96
N LEU A 158 13.82 -9.18 5.87
CA LEU A 158 13.63 -8.23 6.96
C LEU A 158 12.71 -8.82 8.03
N THR A 159 12.95 -8.43 9.28
CA THR A 159 12.21 -8.95 10.44
C THR A 159 10.73 -8.62 10.36
N THR A 160 9.89 -9.61 10.67
CA THR A 160 8.45 -9.46 10.90
C THR A 160 8.10 -9.79 12.35
N VAL A 161 6.95 -9.33 12.80
CA VAL A 161 6.36 -9.65 14.10
C VAL A 161 4.90 -10.06 13.91
N GLU A 162 4.36 -10.82 14.84
CA GLU A 162 2.91 -10.99 14.97
C GLU A 162 2.29 -9.64 15.37
N GLY A 163 1.14 -9.30 14.79
CA GLY A 163 0.42 -8.08 15.13
C GLY A 163 -0.25 -8.20 16.50
N GLU A 164 -0.31 -7.08 17.21
CA GLU A 164 -0.99 -6.96 18.50
C GLU A 164 -1.90 -5.71 18.48
N PHE A 165 -3.06 -5.76 19.18
CA PHE A 165 -4.00 -4.63 19.33
C PHE A 165 -3.89 -4.00 20.71
#